data_ca9a359dc8f3275ddba050ba1549edaf
#
_entry.id   ca9a359dc8f3275ddba050ba1549edaf
#
_cell.length_a   1.000
_cell.length_b   1.000
_cell.length_c   1.000
_cell.angle_alpha   90.00
_cell.angle_beta   90.00
_cell.angle_gamma   90.00
#
_symmetry.space_group_name_H-M   'P 1'
#
loop_
_entity.id
_entity.type
_entity.pdbx_description
1 polymer ?
#
loop_
_entity_poly.entity_id
_entity_poly.type
_entity_poly.pdbx_seq_one_letter_code
_entity_poly.pdbx_strand_id
1 'polypeptide(L)'
;MDRIEKILVAAVIAFSLGVLIVSSQMQAQFNDYKSEQEKKYDLVCLERDSLNELAEQYKKQYEASLKEISVLKERLAVKTAPDEEIGWDFDYVVRVVGAEARGEPWEGKLAVCQCIQETAERTGKTPYEVVQKGYASPVGRDVMDGMEDVNEACLLVFLNGYKPFAEPIQYFYSTANGFYSEWHESQVFCFEIGSHRFFKEAD
;
A
#
# COMPACT_ATOMS: atom_id res chain seq x y z
N MET A 1 58.49 67.22 -1.23
CA MET A 1 57.30 66.53 -1.83
C MET A 1 56.31 67.57 -2.25
N ASP A 2 56.14 67.71 -3.52
CA ASP A 2 55.24 68.69 -4.14
C ASP A 2 53.76 68.41 -3.77
N ARG A 3 52.89 69.38 -3.88
CA ARG A 3 51.46 69.27 -3.54
C ARG A 3 50.79 68.19 -4.34
N ILE A 4 51.21 67.96 -5.59
CA ILE A 4 50.71 66.95 -6.49
C ILE A 4 51.12 65.54 -5.99
N GLU A 5 52.34 65.33 -5.53
CA GLU A 5 52.82 64.09 -4.97
C GLU A 5 52.04 63.67 -3.71
N LYS A 6 51.69 64.61 -2.86
CA LYS A 6 50.89 64.38 -1.65
C LYS A 6 49.48 63.92 -2.00
N ILE A 7 48.87 64.52 -3.05
CA ILE A 7 47.53 64.16 -3.50
C ILE A 7 47.55 62.73 -4.12
N LEU A 8 48.58 62.45 -4.94
CA LEU A 8 48.72 61.10 -5.52
C LEU A 8 48.93 60.04 -4.46
N VAL A 9 49.77 60.28 -3.47
CA VAL A 9 49.98 59.31 -2.37
C VAL A 9 48.70 59.12 -1.58
N ALA A 10 47.97 60.17 -1.26
CA ALA A 10 46.70 60.06 -0.54
C ALA A 10 45.67 59.28 -1.34
N ALA A 11 45.56 59.48 -2.68
CA ALA A 11 44.67 58.71 -3.55
C ALA A 11 45.00 57.25 -3.61
N VAL A 12 46.29 56.90 -3.71
CA VAL A 12 46.74 55.48 -3.68
C VAL A 12 46.42 54.81 -2.35
N ILE A 13 46.64 55.50 -1.23
CA ILE A 13 46.29 54.95 0.09
C ILE A 13 44.77 54.74 0.19
N ALA A 14 43.97 55.74 -0.20
CA ALA A 14 42.51 55.61 -0.17
C ALA A 14 41.98 54.45 -1.03
N PHE A 15 42.54 54.31 -2.26
CA PHE A 15 42.21 53.18 -3.13
C PHE A 15 42.59 51.81 -2.52
N SER A 16 43.79 51.71 -1.97
CA SER A 16 44.28 50.49 -1.32
C SER A 16 43.42 50.11 -0.12
N LEU A 17 43.05 51.09 0.73
CA LEU A 17 42.11 50.87 1.85
C LEU A 17 40.71 50.44 1.36
N GLY A 18 40.21 51.05 0.28
CA GLY A 18 38.95 50.66 -0.35
C GLY A 18 38.98 49.21 -0.84
N VAL A 19 40.04 48.79 -1.49
CA VAL A 19 40.23 47.40 -1.95
C VAL A 19 40.27 46.45 -0.79
N LEU A 20 40.97 46.76 0.30
CA LEU A 20 41.04 45.93 1.51
C LEU A 20 39.65 45.80 2.20
N ILE A 21 38.87 46.87 2.27
CA ILE A 21 37.52 46.83 2.85
C ILE A 21 36.60 45.94 2.00
N VAL A 22 36.58 46.11 0.69
CA VAL A 22 35.78 45.27 -0.21
C VAL A 22 36.19 43.82 -0.13
N SER A 23 37.50 43.54 -0.12
CA SER A 23 38.00 42.17 0.03
C SER A 23 37.59 41.53 1.34
N SER A 24 37.65 42.26 2.47
CA SER A 24 37.21 41.75 3.75
C SER A 24 35.68 41.48 3.82
N GLN A 25 34.89 42.35 3.21
CA GLN A 25 33.44 42.16 3.10
C GLN A 25 33.07 40.94 2.25
N MET A 26 33.74 40.76 1.09
CA MET A 26 33.56 39.59 0.26
C MET A 26 33.94 38.30 1.00
N GLN A 27 35.03 38.33 1.75
CA GLN A 27 35.48 37.18 2.54
C GLN A 27 34.45 36.82 3.63
N ALA A 28 33.88 37.83 4.31
CA ALA A 28 32.84 37.63 5.32
C ALA A 28 31.59 37.00 4.70
N GLN A 29 31.10 37.55 3.57
CA GLN A 29 29.96 36.99 2.84
C GLN A 29 30.18 35.56 2.36
N PHE A 30 31.40 35.27 1.89
CA PHE A 30 31.77 33.91 1.49
C PHE A 30 31.75 32.93 2.66
N ASN A 31 32.26 33.34 3.80
CA ASN A 31 32.28 32.52 5.02
C ASN A 31 30.87 32.28 5.55
N ASP A 32 29.98 33.29 5.52
CA ASP A 32 28.56 33.15 5.89
C ASP A 32 27.85 32.20 4.96
N TYR A 33 28.03 32.31 3.63
CA TYR A 33 27.46 31.42 2.66
C TYR A 33 27.93 29.98 2.89
N LYS A 34 29.23 29.78 3.13
CA LYS A 34 29.78 28.44 3.40
C LYS A 34 29.15 27.83 4.66
N SER A 35 29.06 28.62 5.74
CA SER A 35 28.45 28.18 7.00
C SER A 35 26.95 27.77 6.80
N GLU A 36 26.21 28.52 5.98
CA GLU A 36 24.83 28.22 5.68
C GLU A 36 24.70 26.88 4.86
N GLN A 37 25.59 26.67 3.91
CA GLN A 37 25.61 25.40 3.14
C GLN A 37 25.98 24.20 4.02
N GLU A 38 26.92 24.34 4.93
CA GLU A 38 27.30 23.30 5.90
C GLU A 38 26.10 22.94 6.79
N LYS A 39 25.38 23.93 7.33
CA LYS A 39 24.16 23.69 8.12
C LYS A 39 23.05 22.97 7.34
N LYS A 40 22.84 23.33 6.06
CA LYS A 40 21.87 22.64 5.20
C LYS A 40 22.28 21.18 4.94
N TYR A 41 23.57 20.95 4.71
CA TYR A 41 24.10 19.62 4.53
C TYR A 41 23.93 18.74 5.77
N ASP A 42 24.24 19.28 6.96
CA ASP A 42 24.07 18.58 8.23
C ASP A 42 22.59 18.20 8.47
N LEU A 43 21.66 19.12 8.17
CA LEU A 43 20.23 18.85 8.28
C LEU A 43 19.79 17.71 7.37
N VAL A 44 20.21 17.71 6.11
CA VAL A 44 19.90 16.62 5.15
C VAL A 44 20.50 15.29 5.62
N CYS A 45 21.69 15.29 6.20
CA CYS A 45 22.28 14.09 6.77
C CYS A 45 21.45 13.54 7.94
N LEU A 46 20.99 14.42 8.85
CA LEU A 46 20.13 14.03 9.97
C LEU A 46 18.79 13.46 9.50
N GLU A 47 18.15 14.10 8.52
CA GLU A 47 16.91 13.59 7.93
C GLU A 47 17.10 12.21 7.27
N ARG A 48 18.18 12.04 6.51
CA ARG A 48 18.53 10.75 5.91
C ARG A 48 18.73 9.67 6.96
N ASP A 49 19.45 9.97 8.02
CA ASP A 49 19.76 8.99 9.07
C ASP A 49 18.48 8.61 9.84
N SER A 50 17.59 9.55 10.09
CA SER A 50 16.28 9.28 10.69
C SER A 50 15.38 8.43 9.78
N LEU A 51 15.38 8.65 8.47
CA LEU A 51 14.66 7.83 7.50
C LEU A 51 15.22 6.40 7.42
N ASN A 52 16.54 6.25 7.51
CA ASN A 52 17.18 4.94 7.55
C ASN A 52 16.79 4.15 8.81
N GLU A 53 16.77 4.81 9.98
CA GLU A 53 16.32 4.18 11.22
C GLU A 53 14.84 3.73 11.11
N LEU A 54 13.98 4.57 10.55
CA LEU A 54 12.57 4.24 10.33
C LEU A 54 12.42 3.06 9.37
N ALA A 55 13.16 3.03 8.28
CA ALA A 55 13.17 1.94 7.32
C ALA A 55 13.59 0.62 7.96
N GLU A 56 14.63 0.63 8.81
CA GLU A 56 15.06 -0.56 9.56
C GLU A 56 14.01 -1.03 10.58
N GLN A 57 13.28 -0.11 11.21
CA GLN A 57 12.16 -0.46 12.10
C GLN A 57 11.03 -1.13 11.33
N TYR A 58 10.60 -0.58 10.18
CA TYR A 58 9.57 -1.19 9.34
C TYR A 58 9.98 -2.57 8.81
N LYS A 59 11.25 -2.71 8.43
CA LYS A 59 11.78 -4.00 7.98
C LYS A 59 11.68 -5.06 9.09
N LYS A 60 12.06 -4.72 10.32
CA LYS A 60 11.93 -5.63 11.48
C LYS A 60 10.49 -5.99 11.77
N GLN A 61 9.56 -5.03 11.71
CA GLN A 61 8.14 -5.29 11.89
C GLN A 61 7.59 -6.21 10.79
N TYR A 62 7.98 -5.97 9.55
CA TYR A 62 7.59 -6.81 8.42
C TYR A 62 8.10 -8.25 8.57
N GLU A 63 9.38 -8.45 8.92
CA GLU A 63 9.94 -9.76 9.17
C GLU A 63 9.26 -10.50 10.35
N ALA A 64 8.90 -9.77 11.42
CA ALA A 64 8.14 -10.32 12.53
C ALA A 64 6.74 -10.76 12.10
N SER A 65 6.04 -9.95 11.31
CA SER A 65 4.72 -10.29 10.76
C SER A 65 4.77 -11.50 9.83
N LEU A 66 5.78 -11.61 8.97
CA LEU A 66 5.98 -12.79 8.13
C LEU A 66 6.18 -14.06 8.96
N LYS A 67 6.93 -13.97 10.06
CA LYS A 67 7.14 -15.10 10.95
C LYS A 67 5.85 -15.53 11.67
N GLU A 68 5.03 -14.56 12.08
CA GLU A 68 3.72 -14.82 12.68
C GLU A 68 2.77 -15.47 11.68
N ILE A 69 2.73 -14.96 10.45
CA ILE A 69 1.97 -15.56 9.34
C ILE A 69 2.42 -17.01 9.10
N SER A 70 3.72 -17.28 9.10
CA SER A 70 4.23 -18.66 8.95
C SER A 70 3.75 -19.59 10.05
N VAL A 71 3.76 -19.13 11.31
CA VAL A 71 3.25 -19.89 12.45
C VAL A 71 1.73 -20.11 12.38
N LEU A 72 1.00 -19.09 11.93
CA LEU A 72 -0.44 -19.20 11.72
C LEU A 72 -0.77 -20.18 10.59
N LYS A 73 0.00 -20.16 9.50
CA LYS A 73 -0.11 -21.12 8.38
C LYS A 73 0.13 -22.56 8.84
N GLU A 74 1.16 -22.81 9.65
CA GLU A 74 1.39 -24.14 10.26
C GLU A 74 0.22 -24.58 11.14
N ARG A 75 -0.30 -23.71 12.00
CA ARG A 75 -1.46 -24.01 12.84
C ARG A 75 -2.72 -24.26 12.01
N LEU A 76 -2.89 -23.53 10.94
CA LEU A 76 -3.99 -23.70 10.00
C LEU A 76 -3.89 -25.04 9.28
N ALA A 77 -2.71 -25.39 8.76
CA ALA A 77 -2.45 -26.66 8.09
C ALA A 77 -2.74 -27.88 9.01
N VAL A 78 -2.48 -27.75 10.31
CA VAL A 78 -2.83 -28.78 11.30
C VAL A 78 -4.36 -28.85 11.53
N LYS A 79 -5.09 -27.74 11.35
CA LYS A 79 -6.54 -27.69 11.54
C LYS A 79 -7.35 -28.06 10.28
N THR A 80 -6.70 -27.99 9.13
CA THR A 80 -7.30 -28.35 7.83
C THR A 80 -6.97 -29.80 7.41
N ALA A 81 -6.78 -30.71 8.37
CA ALA A 81 -6.92 -32.13 8.05
C ALA A 81 -8.35 -32.35 7.50
N PRO A 82 -8.51 -33.00 6.35
CA PRO A 82 -9.73 -32.99 5.56
C PRO A 82 -10.84 -33.92 6.07
N ASP A 83 -11.09 -33.95 7.37
CA ASP A 83 -12.04 -34.88 8.00
C ASP A 83 -13.38 -34.26 8.44
N GLU A 84 -13.60 -32.97 8.28
CA GLU A 84 -14.94 -32.40 8.38
C GLU A 84 -15.52 -32.27 6.97
N GLU A 85 -16.54 -33.10 6.71
CA GLU A 85 -17.35 -33.08 5.49
C GLU A 85 -17.97 -31.67 5.36
N ILE A 86 -17.31 -30.81 4.56
CA ILE A 86 -17.85 -29.50 4.21
C ILE A 86 -19.11 -29.80 3.40
N GLY A 87 -20.29 -29.51 3.96
CA GLY A 87 -21.58 -29.89 3.36
C GLY A 87 -21.89 -29.19 1.99
N TRP A 88 -20.85 -28.65 1.30
CA TRP A 88 -20.98 -28.00 0.00
C TRP A 88 -19.65 -28.08 -0.79
N ASP A 89 -19.72 -27.88 -2.12
CA ASP A 89 -18.57 -28.00 -3.02
C ASP A 89 -17.60 -26.78 -2.88
N PHE A 90 -16.62 -26.93 -1.99
CA PHE A 90 -15.60 -25.91 -1.74
C PHE A 90 -14.73 -25.65 -2.97
N ASP A 91 -14.34 -26.69 -3.70
CA ASP A 91 -13.47 -26.58 -4.87
C ASP A 91 -14.15 -25.76 -5.99
N TYR A 92 -15.47 -25.90 -6.14
CA TYR A 92 -16.23 -25.06 -7.05
C TYR A 92 -16.17 -23.59 -6.65
N VAL A 93 -16.32 -23.26 -5.36
CA VAL A 93 -16.25 -21.87 -4.86
C VAL A 93 -14.87 -21.29 -5.08
N VAL A 94 -13.80 -22.03 -4.81
CA VAL A 94 -12.41 -21.62 -5.08
C VAL A 94 -12.23 -21.26 -6.56
N ARG A 95 -12.76 -22.06 -7.46
CA ARG A 95 -12.69 -21.78 -8.91
C ARG A 95 -13.45 -20.53 -9.33
N VAL A 96 -14.60 -20.27 -8.72
CA VAL A 96 -15.37 -19.02 -8.96
C VAL A 96 -14.60 -17.81 -8.45
N VAL A 97 -14.11 -17.85 -7.21
CA VAL A 97 -13.28 -16.76 -6.65
C VAL A 97 -12.03 -16.53 -7.50
N GLY A 98 -11.39 -17.59 -7.98
CA GLY A 98 -10.26 -17.48 -8.90
C GLY A 98 -10.63 -16.86 -10.24
N ALA A 99 -11.82 -17.11 -10.76
CA ALA A 99 -12.29 -16.47 -11.98
C ALA A 99 -12.50 -14.96 -11.79
N GLU A 100 -12.99 -14.56 -10.61
CA GLU A 100 -13.26 -13.16 -10.28
C GLU A 100 -12.01 -12.38 -9.83
N ALA A 101 -11.17 -12.97 -8.99
CA ALA A 101 -10.17 -12.24 -8.23
C ALA A 101 -8.72 -12.74 -8.37
N ARG A 102 -8.42 -13.68 -9.26
CA ARG A 102 -7.05 -14.23 -9.40
C ARG A 102 -5.99 -13.16 -9.66
N GLY A 103 -6.32 -12.16 -10.48
CA GLY A 103 -5.43 -11.04 -10.83
C GLY A 103 -5.33 -9.95 -9.77
N GLU A 104 -6.14 -10.03 -8.73
CA GLU A 104 -6.19 -9.03 -7.67
C GLU A 104 -5.07 -9.23 -6.65
N PRO A 105 -4.67 -8.16 -5.93
CA PRO A 105 -3.79 -8.31 -4.77
C PRO A 105 -4.46 -9.18 -3.69
N TRP A 106 -3.67 -9.61 -2.72
CA TRP A 106 -4.12 -10.51 -1.65
C TRP A 106 -5.38 -10.01 -0.92
N GLU A 107 -5.40 -8.73 -0.58
CA GLU A 107 -6.53 -8.07 0.08
C GLU A 107 -7.79 -8.07 -0.79
N GLY A 108 -7.63 -7.96 -2.11
CA GLY A 108 -8.74 -8.03 -3.07
C GLY A 108 -9.37 -9.43 -3.12
N LYS A 109 -8.55 -10.49 -3.07
CA LYS A 109 -9.03 -11.88 -2.98
C LYS A 109 -9.82 -12.10 -1.68
N LEU A 110 -9.30 -11.64 -0.56
CA LEU A 110 -9.98 -11.70 0.74
C LEU A 110 -11.30 -10.92 0.72
N ALA A 111 -11.34 -9.74 0.10
CA ALA A 111 -12.55 -8.93 0.01
C ALA A 111 -13.65 -9.62 -0.81
N VAL A 112 -13.31 -10.27 -1.92
CA VAL A 112 -14.26 -11.06 -2.71
C VAL A 112 -14.80 -12.25 -1.89
N CYS A 113 -13.92 -12.97 -1.17
CA CYS A 113 -14.35 -14.05 -0.28
C CYS A 113 -15.29 -13.54 0.82
N GLN A 114 -14.96 -12.43 1.49
CA GLN A 114 -15.82 -11.85 2.53
C GLN A 114 -17.18 -11.41 1.97
N CYS A 115 -17.22 -10.80 0.79
CA CYS A 115 -18.46 -10.40 0.12
C CYS A 115 -19.39 -11.62 -0.13
N ILE A 116 -18.85 -12.74 -0.59
CA ILE A 116 -19.58 -14.00 -0.77
C ILE A 116 -20.08 -14.54 0.58
N GLN A 117 -19.22 -14.57 1.59
CA GLN A 117 -19.53 -15.06 2.92
C GLN A 117 -20.64 -14.25 3.58
N GLU A 118 -20.56 -12.92 3.55
CA GLU A 118 -21.59 -12.05 4.12
C GLU A 118 -22.91 -12.14 3.38
N THR A 119 -22.88 -12.33 2.07
CA THR A 119 -24.08 -12.61 1.29
C THR A 119 -24.67 -13.97 1.67
N ALA A 120 -23.86 -14.99 1.90
CA ALA A 120 -24.31 -16.29 2.37
C ALA A 120 -24.97 -16.20 3.76
N GLU A 121 -24.33 -15.54 4.71
CA GLU A 121 -24.85 -15.29 6.06
C GLU A 121 -26.19 -14.53 6.03
N ARG A 122 -26.25 -13.42 5.28
CA ARG A 122 -27.46 -12.60 5.15
C ARG A 122 -28.64 -13.35 4.52
N THR A 123 -28.36 -14.24 3.56
CA THR A 123 -29.42 -14.95 2.82
C THR A 123 -29.74 -16.32 3.38
N GLY A 124 -29.03 -16.79 4.41
CA GLY A 124 -29.18 -18.12 4.98
C GLY A 124 -28.77 -19.23 4.01
N LYS A 125 -27.80 -18.96 3.12
CA LYS A 125 -27.30 -19.88 2.10
C LYS A 125 -25.86 -20.26 2.39
N THR A 126 -25.40 -21.31 1.72
CA THR A 126 -23.98 -21.64 1.66
C THR A 126 -23.24 -20.72 0.67
N PRO A 127 -21.92 -20.51 0.81
CA PRO A 127 -21.11 -19.84 -0.20
C PRO A 127 -21.29 -20.44 -1.61
N TYR A 128 -21.42 -21.77 -1.70
CA TYR A 128 -21.67 -22.47 -2.95
C TYR A 128 -22.98 -22.04 -3.63
N GLU A 129 -24.09 -21.98 -2.88
CA GLU A 129 -25.39 -21.53 -3.41
C GLU A 129 -25.39 -20.05 -3.83
N VAL A 130 -24.58 -19.22 -3.15
CA VAL A 130 -24.40 -17.81 -3.52
C VAL A 130 -23.69 -17.70 -4.86
N VAL A 131 -22.55 -18.38 -5.02
CA VAL A 131 -21.75 -18.25 -6.24
C VAL A 131 -22.43 -18.89 -7.46
N GLN A 132 -23.24 -19.90 -7.28
CA GLN A 132 -24.01 -20.51 -8.38
C GLN A 132 -25.03 -19.55 -9.02
N LYS A 133 -25.54 -18.60 -8.26
CA LYS A 133 -26.61 -17.70 -8.73
C LYS A 133 -26.11 -16.31 -9.13
N GLY A 134 -25.06 -15.85 -8.48
CA GLY A 134 -24.58 -14.47 -8.60
C GLY A 134 -23.33 -14.28 -9.43
N TYR A 135 -22.64 -15.35 -9.79
CA TYR A 135 -21.32 -15.27 -10.40
C TYR A 135 -21.25 -16.04 -11.72
N ALA A 136 -20.32 -15.64 -12.58
CA ALA A 136 -20.09 -16.33 -13.82
C ALA A 136 -19.61 -17.78 -13.56
N SER A 137 -20.20 -18.74 -14.27
CA SER A 137 -19.82 -20.15 -14.11
C SER A 137 -18.33 -20.37 -14.44
N PRO A 138 -17.57 -21.07 -13.60
CA PRO A 138 -16.18 -21.43 -13.87
C PRO A 138 -16.04 -22.61 -14.83
N VAL A 139 -17.14 -23.08 -15.44
CA VAL A 139 -17.17 -24.27 -16.32
C VAL A 139 -16.11 -24.13 -17.42
N GLY A 140 -15.22 -25.13 -17.50
CA GLY A 140 -14.16 -25.23 -18.50
C GLY A 140 -12.90 -24.42 -18.18
N ARG A 141 -12.79 -23.87 -16.97
CA ARG A 141 -11.53 -23.28 -16.50
C ARG A 141 -10.82 -24.28 -15.61
N ASP A 142 -9.76 -24.88 -16.13
CA ASP A 142 -8.87 -25.72 -15.33
C ASP A 142 -8.29 -24.93 -14.16
N VAL A 143 -7.90 -25.65 -13.10
CA VAL A 143 -7.10 -25.07 -12.01
C VAL A 143 -5.82 -24.52 -12.65
N MET A 144 -5.73 -23.20 -12.72
CA MET A 144 -4.60 -22.55 -13.38
C MET A 144 -3.51 -22.22 -12.35
N ASP A 145 -2.27 -22.12 -12.82
CA ASP A 145 -1.17 -21.60 -12.02
C ASP A 145 -1.56 -20.28 -11.32
N GLY A 146 -1.17 -20.11 -10.05
CA GLY A 146 -1.49 -18.93 -9.24
C GLY A 146 -2.81 -19.00 -8.47
N MET A 147 -3.46 -20.16 -8.38
CA MET A 147 -4.66 -20.39 -7.57
C MET A 147 -4.35 -20.64 -6.07
N GLU A 148 -3.08 -20.78 -5.69
CA GLU A 148 -2.68 -21.06 -4.31
C GLU A 148 -3.16 -19.98 -3.35
N ASP A 149 -2.94 -18.72 -3.68
CA ASP A 149 -3.42 -17.58 -2.89
C ASP A 149 -4.94 -17.53 -2.80
N VAL A 150 -5.63 -17.85 -3.91
CA VAL A 150 -7.10 -17.90 -3.94
C VAL A 150 -7.62 -18.97 -3.00
N ASN A 151 -7.02 -20.16 -3.05
CA ASN A 151 -7.39 -21.26 -2.16
C ASN A 151 -7.15 -20.88 -0.70
N GLU A 152 -6.02 -20.27 -0.38
CA GLU A 152 -5.70 -19.80 0.98
C GLU A 152 -6.71 -18.75 1.47
N ALA A 153 -7.08 -17.77 0.64
CA ALA A 153 -8.09 -16.77 0.98
C ALA A 153 -9.46 -17.42 1.25
N CYS A 154 -9.87 -18.39 0.44
CA CYS A 154 -11.11 -19.14 0.62
C CYS A 154 -11.09 -19.95 1.94
N LEU A 155 -9.99 -20.64 2.25
CA LEU A 155 -9.84 -21.38 3.50
C LEU A 155 -9.97 -20.45 4.72
N LEU A 156 -9.29 -19.31 4.68
CA LEU A 156 -9.33 -18.34 5.77
C LEU A 156 -10.73 -17.81 6.02
N VAL A 157 -11.43 -17.38 4.98
CA VAL A 157 -12.73 -16.73 5.12
C VAL A 157 -13.84 -17.77 5.35
N PHE A 158 -13.95 -18.76 4.50
CA PHE A 158 -15.11 -19.67 4.53
C PHE A 158 -15.04 -20.74 5.59
N LEU A 159 -13.85 -21.26 5.91
CA LEU A 159 -13.71 -22.34 6.89
C LEU A 159 -13.24 -21.85 8.26
N ASN A 160 -12.45 -20.80 8.31
CA ASN A 160 -11.93 -20.27 9.57
C ASN A 160 -12.68 -19.04 10.08
N GLY A 161 -13.66 -18.54 9.30
CA GLY A 161 -14.48 -17.39 9.70
C GLY A 161 -13.71 -16.08 9.78
N TYR A 162 -12.59 -15.95 9.06
CA TYR A 162 -11.79 -14.74 9.06
C TYR A 162 -12.52 -13.62 8.33
N LYS A 163 -12.70 -12.48 9.00
CA LYS A 163 -13.29 -11.26 8.44
C LYS A 163 -12.24 -10.16 8.40
N PRO A 164 -11.54 -9.98 7.26
CA PRO A 164 -10.45 -9.01 7.14
C PRO A 164 -10.90 -7.55 7.19
N PHE A 165 -12.15 -7.27 6.81
CA PHE A 165 -12.69 -5.92 6.77
C PHE A 165 -13.79 -5.76 7.81
N ALA A 166 -13.75 -4.66 8.58
CA ALA A 166 -14.74 -4.36 9.62
C ALA A 166 -16.09 -3.92 9.04
N GLU A 167 -16.07 -3.28 7.86
CA GLU A 167 -17.30 -2.89 7.15
C GLU A 167 -17.93 -4.11 6.46
N PRO A 168 -19.25 -4.28 6.55
CA PRO A 168 -19.93 -5.30 5.77
C PRO A 168 -19.85 -4.96 4.28
N ILE A 169 -19.44 -5.94 3.47
CA ILE A 169 -19.38 -5.81 2.01
C ILE A 169 -20.27 -6.85 1.37
N GLN A 170 -21.20 -6.40 0.54
CA GLN A 170 -22.26 -7.25 0.00
C GLN A 170 -22.26 -7.34 -1.52
N TYR A 171 -21.66 -6.34 -2.17
CA TYR A 171 -21.61 -6.23 -3.61
C TYR A 171 -20.23 -5.75 -4.06
N PHE A 172 -19.83 -6.18 -5.24
CA PHE A 172 -18.65 -5.64 -5.90
C PHE A 172 -18.81 -5.71 -7.42
N TYR A 173 -18.03 -4.91 -8.12
CA TYR A 173 -17.81 -5.07 -9.54
C TYR A 173 -16.39 -4.67 -9.92
N SER A 174 -15.91 -5.21 -11.06
CA SER A 174 -14.60 -4.85 -11.59
C SER A 174 -14.68 -3.63 -12.50
N THR A 175 -13.81 -2.65 -12.29
CA THR A 175 -13.61 -1.49 -13.15
C THR A 175 -12.67 -1.79 -14.32
N ALA A 176 -12.21 -3.05 -14.45
CA ALA A 176 -11.36 -3.47 -15.55
C ALA A 176 -11.97 -3.09 -16.90
N ASN A 177 -11.13 -2.64 -17.83
CA ASN A 177 -11.54 -2.18 -19.15
C ASN A 177 -12.52 -0.98 -19.16
N GLY A 178 -12.57 -0.20 -18.08
CA GLY A 178 -13.44 0.97 -17.99
C GLY A 178 -14.92 0.66 -17.77
N PHE A 179 -15.22 -0.56 -17.29
CA PHE A 179 -16.60 -0.93 -16.95
C PHE A 179 -17.12 -0.08 -15.79
N TYR A 180 -18.37 0.36 -15.87
CA TYR A 180 -19.08 1.13 -14.87
C TYR A 180 -20.48 0.55 -14.65
N SER A 181 -20.86 0.38 -13.38
CA SER A 181 -22.16 -0.18 -13.02
C SER A 181 -22.97 0.84 -12.22
N GLU A 182 -23.96 1.47 -12.88
CA GLU A 182 -24.87 2.43 -12.23
C GLU A 182 -25.59 1.83 -11.01
N TRP A 183 -25.96 0.55 -11.09
CA TRP A 183 -26.62 -0.11 -9.97
C TRP A 183 -25.72 -0.23 -8.75
N HIS A 184 -24.45 -0.62 -8.92
CA HIS A 184 -23.52 -0.70 -7.81
C HIS A 184 -23.20 0.69 -7.25
N GLU A 185 -23.03 1.70 -8.13
CA GLU A 185 -22.75 3.07 -7.71
C GLU A 185 -23.96 3.74 -7.02
N SER A 186 -25.16 3.19 -7.13
CA SER A 186 -26.31 3.60 -6.32
C SER A 186 -26.31 3.02 -4.90
N GLN A 187 -25.42 2.07 -4.60
CA GLN A 187 -25.22 1.50 -3.28
C GLN A 187 -24.19 2.31 -2.49
N VAL A 188 -24.03 2.02 -1.19
CA VAL A 188 -23.03 2.71 -0.37
C VAL A 188 -21.65 2.18 -0.67
N PHE A 189 -20.81 3.02 -1.25
CA PHE A 189 -19.40 2.70 -1.52
C PHE A 189 -18.63 2.49 -0.23
N CYS A 190 -17.87 1.39 -0.13
CA CYS A 190 -17.02 1.08 1.01
C CYS A 190 -15.54 1.40 0.71
N PHE A 191 -14.97 0.74 -0.29
CA PHE A 191 -13.57 0.92 -0.69
C PHE A 191 -13.30 0.31 -2.07
N GLU A 192 -12.08 0.54 -2.56
CA GLU A 192 -11.57 -0.03 -3.81
C GLU A 192 -10.24 -0.75 -3.54
N ILE A 193 -10.08 -1.94 -4.11
CA ILE A 193 -8.83 -2.71 -4.05
C ILE A 193 -8.57 -3.30 -5.43
N GLY A 194 -7.39 -3.05 -5.98
CA GLY A 194 -7.04 -3.49 -7.33
C GLY A 194 -8.00 -2.91 -8.37
N SER A 195 -8.67 -3.77 -9.10
CA SER A 195 -9.68 -3.38 -10.09
C SER A 195 -11.12 -3.51 -9.57
N HIS A 196 -11.32 -3.85 -8.30
CA HIS A 196 -12.64 -4.07 -7.72
C HIS A 196 -13.08 -2.95 -6.80
N ARG A 197 -14.34 -2.51 -6.96
CA ARG A 197 -15.04 -1.57 -6.08
C ARG A 197 -16.07 -2.34 -5.25
N PHE A 198 -16.05 -2.13 -3.95
CA PHE A 198 -16.87 -2.84 -2.97
C PHE A 198 -17.91 -1.93 -2.35
N PHE A 199 -19.11 -2.49 -2.11
CA PHE A 199 -20.28 -1.75 -1.67
C PHE A 199 -21.06 -2.53 -0.62
N LYS A 200 -21.85 -1.79 0.19
CA LYS A 200 -22.90 -2.34 1.04
C LYS A 200 -24.26 -1.79 0.61
N GLU A 201 -25.32 -2.46 1.02
CA GLU A 201 -26.69 -2.04 0.71
C GLU A 201 -26.95 -0.61 1.21
N ALA A 202 -27.64 0.20 0.41
CA ALA A 202 -28.14 1.48 0.84
C ALA A 202 -29.37 1.25 1.73
N ASP A 203 -29.42 1.92 2.89
CA ASP A 203 -30.54 1.84 3.85
C ASP A 203 -31.88 2.32 3.24
#